data_9778db8b3987429f35387a7ec82c69de
#
_entry.id   9778db8b3987429f35387a7ec82c69de
#
_cell.length_a   1.000
_cell.length_b   1.000
_cell.length_c   1.000
_cell.angle_alpha   90.00
_cell.angle_beta   90.00
_cell.angle_gamma   90.00
#
_symmetry.space_group_name_H-M   'P 1'
#
loop_
_entity.id
_entity.type
_entity.pdbx_description
1 polymer ?
#
loop_
_entity_poly.entity_id
_entity_poly.type
_entity_poly.pdbx_seq_one_letter_code
_entity_poly.pdbx_strand_id
1 'polypeptide(L)'
;MDPTASSIQPLSPDVISLMAAGEVIDSLAAVVRELVENALDAGATRMTVSVWPQRWQVRVTDNGIGMGEADLQQAAIAHATSKISTRPDLLNVRSLGFRGEALHSIAQLADLEIRSCRQGSGQGFSVSYGATGEVSAVSEVAIAPGTVVTVRNLFGNWSARRNVPAMSAQIKSVATLIQRLALCHPQVTWQVEKDDTHWFSLWPGPTAKTIMPQVLRSLHDTDIEELSQDNLYLAVGLPDRCHRRKPDWLRVAINGRPVEVDEIAQTVTAGFRRTIPRDRYPICFLHLSLPPAQLDWNRHPAKSEIYVQGLEALCERVTVAVGKLLQIDDLSEATQTHRATELIKAAEAEGDYPASRQVTVGDHDSETQLPAQSLSDALPMPVPGALTAVAQVSDMYILAENESGIYLIEQHIAHERVLFEQLQARWQMTAVDPPIVLKDLSETQVERLKEVGVAIAPFGENLWAIRSIPEPLSGRDDRENALLELSLGANLEAALVATACRTAIRNGTKLELSEMQALLNQWQRTQKPRTCPHGRPICLTLKESSLAKYFRRSWVIGKSHGV
;
A
#
# COMPACT_ATOMS: atom_id res chain seq x y z
N MET A 1 23.54 27.30 41.64
CA MET A 1 23.37 28.05 40.40
C MET A 1 23.16 29.50 40.76
N ASP A 2 24.10 30.32 40.44
CA ASP A 2 24.07 31.74 40.71
C ASP A 2 23.02 32.43 39.81
N PRO A 3 22.09 33.19 40.35
CA PRO A 3 21.01 33.80 39.54
C PRO A 3 21.48 35.15 38.95
N THR A 4 22.68 35.21 38.40
CA THR A 4 23.08 36.38 37.61
C THR A 4 22.43 36.32 36.26
N ALA A 5 21.48 37.19 36.01
CA ALA A 5 20.71 37.36 34.82
C ALA A 5 21.58 37.16 33.54
N SER A 6 21.34 36.06 32.86
CA SER A 6 21.92 35.87 31.52
C SER A 6 21.28 36.90 30.58
N SER A 7 22.01 37.93 30.24
CA SER A 7 21.58 38.88 29.21
C SER A 7 21.44 38.14 27.88
N ILE A 8 20.39 38.42 27.13
CA ILE A 8 20.22 37.91 25.75
C ILE A 8 21.39 38.46 24.92
N GLN A 9 22.17 37.53 24.34
CA GLN A 9 23.28 37.88 23.47
C GLN A 9 23.18 37.14 22.13
N PRO A 10 23.60 37.71 21.01
CA PRO A 10 23.69 37.01 19.74
C PRO A 10 24.63 35.81 19.87
N LEU A 11 24.25 34.68 19.27
CA LEU A 11 25.13 33.51 19.16
C LEU A 11 26.28 33.80 18.18
N SER A 12 27.41 33.16 18.38
CA SER A 12 28.51 33.24 17.41
C SER A 12 28.10 32.57 16.09
N PRO A 13 28.61 33.07 14.93
CA PRO A 13 28.31 32.47 13.62
C PRO A 13 28.57 30.96 13.58
N ASP A 14 29.62 30.47 14.21
CA ASP A 14 29.98 29.05 14.25
C ASP A 14 28.90 28.20 14.97
N VAL A 15 28.37 28.73 16.08
CA VAL A 15 27.29 28.04 16.81
C VAL A 15 26.00 28.02 15.99
N ILE A 16 25.65 29.14 15.35
CA ILE A 16 24.45 29.20 14.48
C ILE A 16 24.60 28.21 13.33
N SER A 17 25.76 28.17 12.69
CA SER A 17 26.04 27.30 11.56
C SER A 17 25.97 25.80 11.96
N LEU A 18 26.57 25.44 13.09
CA LEU A 18 26.55 24.09 13.63
C LEU A 18 25.10 23.63 14.00
N MET A 19 24.30 24.54 14.57
CA MET A 19 22.90 24.29 14.87
C MET A 19 22.11 24.02 13.58
N ALA A 20 22.25 24.89 12.57
CA ALA A 20 21.59 24.75 11.28
C ALA A 20 21.99 23.44 10.56
N ALA A 21 23.30 23.12 10.55
CA ALA A 21 23.79 21.87 9.98
C ALA A 21 23.18 20.66 10.68
N GLY A 22 23.01 20.73 11.99
CA GLY A 22 22.40 19.68 12.79
C GLY A 22 20.89 19.53 12.61
N GLU A 23 20.17 20.51 12.11
CA GLU A 23 18.76 20.40 11.72
C GLU A 23 18.60 19.71 10.36
N VAL A 24 19.55 19.90 9.45
CA VAL A 24 19.56 19.24 8.13
C VAL A 24 20.04 17.80 8.22
N ILE A 25 21.13 17.57 8.98
CA ILE A 25 21.77 16.25 9.13
C ILE A 25 21.68 15.81 10.59
N ASP A 26 20.71 14.94 10.85
CA ASP A 26 20.42 14.40 12.18
C ASP A 26 20.85 12.94 12.37
N SER A 27 21.16 12.23 11.28
CA SER A 27 21.35 10.77 11.27
C SER A 27 22.18 10.29 10.09
N LEU A 28 22.64 9.03 10.12
CA LEU A 28 23.24 8.38 8.94
C LEU A 28 22.25 8.33 7.76
N ALA A 29 20.97 8.13 8.04
CA ALA A 29 19.94 8.12 6.99
C ALA A 29 19.76 9.50 6.34
N ALA A 30 19.90 10.59 7.09
CA ALA A 30 19.86 11.95 6.53
C ALA A 30 21.02 12.19 5.57
N VAL A 31 22.25 11.78 5.93
CA VAL A 31 23.40 11.84 5.01
C VAL A 31 23.13 11.03 3.75
N VAL A 32 22.70 9.77 3.88
CA VAL A 32 22.40 8.91 2.73
C VAL A 32 21.33 9.54 1.86
N ARG A 33 20.27 10.12 2.43
CA ARG A 33 19.20 10.78 1.69
C ARG A 33 19.73 11.92 0.81
N GLU A 34 20.47 12.86 1.39
CA GLU A 34 20.96 14.02 0.65
C GLU A 34 21.94 13.62 -0.46
N LEU A 35 22.83 12.64 -0.19
CA LEU A 35 23.79 12.18 -1.20
C LEU A 35 23.10 11.42 -2.33
N VAL A 36 22.12 10.57 -2.02
CA VAL A 36 21.36 9.80 -3.00
C VAL A 36 20.44 10.71 -3.82
N GLU A 37 19.78 11.70 -3.22
CA GLU A 37 18.99 12.70 -3.94
C GLU A 37 19.87 13.50 -4.92
N ASN A 38 21.11 13.83 -4.55
CA ASN A 38 22.06 14.47 -5.46
C ASN A 38 22.46 13.56 -6.62
N ALA A 39 22.68 12.27 -6.37
CA ALA A 39 22.99 11.31 -7.41
C ALA A 39 21.82 11.10 -8.39
N LEU A 40 20.58 11.04 -7.87
CA LEU A 40 19.36 10.98 -8.69
C LEU A 40 19.20 12.23 -9.58
N ASP A 41 19.41 13.42 -9.01
CA ASP A 41 19.39 14.68 -9.75
C ASP A 41 20.49 14.76 -10.82
N ALA A 42 21.63 14.06 -10.61
CA ALA A 42 22.70 13.92 -11.58
C ALA A 42 22.41 12.85 -12.66
N GLY A 43 21.19 12.25 -12.65
CA GLY A 43 20.77 11.24 -13.63
C GLY A 43 21.42 9.88 -13.43
N ALA A 44 21.81 9.51 -12.22
CA ALA A 44 22.40 8.22 -11.92
C ALA A 44 21.39 7.08 -12.16
N THR A 45 21.85 6.04 -12.84
CA THR A 45 21.11 4.79 -13.09
C THR A 45 21.65 3.62 -12.26
N ARG A 46 22.80 3.80 -11.63
CA ARG A 46 23.40 2.82 -10.72
C ARG A 46 24.02 3.55 -9.53
N MET A 47 23.69 3.07 -8.35
CA MET A 47 24.23 3.60 -7.10
C MET A 47 24.71 2.48 -6.19
N THR A 48 25.84 2.73 -5.51
CA THR A 48 26.34 1.90 -4.42
C THR A 48 26.37 2.74 -3.15
N VAL A 49 25.67 2.28 -2.11
CA VAL A 49 25.66 2.91 -0.79
C VAL A 49 26.38 2.00 0.19
N SER A 50 27.54 2.40 0.67
CA SER A 50 28.32 1.66 1.66
C SER A 50 28.25 2.36 3.01
N VAL A 51 27.92 1.63 4.07
CA VAL A 51 27.76 2.16 5.43
C VAL A 51 28.65 1.38 6.40
N TRP A 52 29.45 2.09 7.20
CA TRP A 52 30.24 1.57 8.32
C TRP A 52 29.71 2.16 9.62
N PRO A 53 28.71 1.55 10.24
CA PRO A 53 27.99 2.15 11.37
C PRO A 53 28.92 2.47 12.54
N GLN A 54 29.81 1.56 12.93
CA GLN A 54 30.71 1.77 14.06
C GLN A 54 31.72 2.89 13.84
N ARG A 55 32.03 3.20 12.55
CA ARG A 55 32.94 4.27 12.17
C ARG A 55 32.22 5.59 11.90
N TRP A 56 30.87 5.61 11.97
CA TRP A 56 30.06 6.74 11.56
C TRP A 56 30.45 7.24 10.18
N GLN A 57 30.55 6.30 9.24
CA GLN A 57 31.01 6.56 7.88
C GLN A 57 29.98 6.10 6.88
N VAL A 58 29.82 6.90 5.82
CA VAL A 58 28.98 6.63 4.65
C VAL A 58 29.78 6.91 3.39
N ARG A 59 29.58 6.09 2.36
CA ARG A 59 30.03 6.35 1.00
C ARG A 59 28.88 6.11 0.03
N VAL A 60 28.66 7.07 -0.85
CA VAL A 60 27.72 6.93 -1.97
C VAL A 60 28.51 7.08 -3.25
N THR A 61 28.36 6.10 -4.13
CA THR A 61 28.98 6.06 -5.47
C THR A 61 27.88 6.01 -6.50
N ASP A 62 27.95 6.86 -7.51
CA ASP A 62 26.98 6.93 -8.60
C ASP A 62 27.67 7.00 -9.96
N ASN A 63 26.92 6.70 -11.02
CA ASN A 63 27.31 6.83 -12.42
C ASN A 63 26.63 8.00 -13.14
N GLY A 64 26.23 9.04 -12.41
CA GLY A 64 25.63 10.25 -12.97
C GLY A 64 26.58 11.08 -13.84
N ILE A 65 26.15 12.28 -14.20
CA ILE A 65 26.94 13.18 -15.09
C ILE A 65 28.30 13.61 -14.51
N GLY A 66 28.50 13.46 -13.19
CA GLY A 66 29.70 13.90 -12.48
C GLY A 66 29.94 15.42 -12.48
N MET A 67 31.01 15.85 -11.83
CA MET A 67 31.41 17.25 -11.66
C MET A 67 32.82 17.48 -12.19
N GLY A 68 33.05 18.66 -12.77
CA GLY A 68 34.40 19.14 -13.09
C GLY A 68 35.06 19.78 -11.88
N GLU A 69 36.34 20.13 -12.02
CA GLU A 69 37.13 20.72 -10.94
C GLU A 69 36.49 22.01 -10.38
N ALA A 70 36.05 22.93 -11.24
CA ALA A 70 35.40 24.17 -10.84
C ALA A 70 34.13 23.97 -10.03
N ASP A 71 33.31 23.00 -10.41
CA ASP A 71 32.08 22.64 -9.69
C ASP A 71 32.41 22.01 -8.33
N LEU A 72 33.44 21.14 -8.29
CA LEU A 72 33.89 20.50 -7.06
C LEU A 72 34.43 21.55 -6.05
N GLN A 73 35.17 22.57 -6.51
CA GLN A 73 35.65 23.62 -5.61
C GLN A 73 34.51 24.38 -4.92
N GLN A 74 33.32 24.40 -5.49
CA GLN A 74 32.18 25.13 -4.94
C GLN A 74 31.12 24.20 -4.27
N ALA A 75 31.26 22.89 -4.43
CA ALA A 75 30.20 21.92 -4.07
C ALA A 75 29.79 21.95 -2.58
N ALA A 76 30.71 22.28 -1.67
CA ALA A 76 30.43 22.34 -0.23
C ALA A 76 30.32 23.78 0.32
N ILE A 77 30.35 24.82 -0.54
CA ILE A 77 30.12 26.21 -0.12
C ILE A 77 28.64 26.40 0.22
N ALA A 78 28.36 27.11 1.31
CA ALA A 78 26.98 27.37 1.74
C ALA A 78 26.18 28.09 0.65
N HIS A 79 24.95 27.67 0.43
CA HIS A 79 24.01 28.22 -0.55
C HIS A 79 24.49 28.14 -2.02
N ALA A 80 25.50 27.33 -2.31
CA ALA A 80 25.95 27.07 -3.68
C ALA A 80 25.15 25.91 -4.28
N THR A 81 24.45 26.15 -5.38
CA THR A 81 23.64 25.15 -6.07
C THR A 81 23.53 25.47 -7.56
N SER A 82 23.52 24.42 -8.38
CA SER A 82 23.24 24.51 -9.83
C SER A 82 21.73 24.36 -10.16
N LYS A 83 20.87 24.14 -9.16
CA LYS A 83 19.48 23.69 -9.34
C LYS A 83 18.46 24.82 -9.31
N ILE A 84 18.73 25.90 -8.62
CA ILE A 84 17.93 27.12 -8.56
C ILE A 84 18.86 28.34 -8.60
N SER A 85 18.42 29.40 -9.25
CA SER A 85 19.16 30.66 -9.32
C SER A 85 18.29 31.89 -9.10
N THR A 86 16.99 31.75 -9.28
CA THR A 86 16.05 32.86 -9.21
C THR A 86 14.88 32.55 -8.26
N ARG A 87 14.17 33.60 -7.84
CA ARG A 87 12.97 33.45 -7.02
C ARG A 87 11.85 32.62 -7.72
N PRO A 88 11.60 32.74 -9.03
CA PRO A 88 10.70 31.84 -9.74
C PRO A 88 11.11 30.37 -9.68
N ASP A 89 12.42 30.04 -9.71
CA ASP A 89 12.90 28.66 -9.60
C ASP A 89 12.55 28.07 -8.23
N LEU A 90 12.64 28.87 -7.16
CA LEU A 90 12.27 28.45 -5.81
C LEU A 90 10.77 28.09 -5.70
N LEU A 91 9.92 28.76 -6.47
CA LEU A 91 8.48 28.47 -6.55
C LEU A 91 8.15 27.32 -7.52
N ASN A 92 9.15 26.81 -8.27
CA ASN A 92 8.98 25.78 -9.27
C ASN A 92 10.09 24.71 -9.19
N VAL A 93 10.33 24.21 -7.97
CA VAL A 93 11.37 23.21 -7.71
C VAL A 93 11.03 21.88 -8.36
N ARG A 94 11.89 21.42 -9.27
CA ARG A 94 11.77 20.13 -9.98
C ARG A 94 12.78 19.08 -9.54
N SER A 95 13.89 19.52 -8.94
CA SER A 95 14.95 18.64 -8.43
C SER A 95 14.64 18.14 -7.03
N LEU A 96 15.23 17.02 -6.63
CA LEU A 96 15.12 16.49 -5.28
C LEU A 96 15.91 17.35 -4.27
N GLY A 97 17.11 17.80 -4.58
CA GLY A 97 17.88 18.79 -3.82
C GLY A 97 17.75 20.17 -4.43
N PHE A 98 17.75 21.25 -3.64
CA PHE A 98 17.67 22.62 -4.18
C PHE A 98 18.29 23.71 -3.28
N ARG A 99 18.49 23.46 -1.98
CA ARG A 99 18.90 24.49 -1.01
C ARG A 99 20.38 24.87 -1.06
N GLY A 100 21.24 24.02 -1.63
CA GLY A 100 22.69 24.22 -1.63
C GLY A 100 23.34 24.19 -0.23
N GLU A 101 22.73 23.47 0.71
CA GLU A 101 23.15 23.41 2.12
C GLU A 101 23.63 22.04 2.56
N ALA A 102 23.25 20.97 1.85
CA ALA A 102 23.46 19.60 2.32
C ALA A 102 24.94 19.23 2.46
N LEU A 103 25.75 19.46 1.42
CA LEU A 103 27.18 19.15 1.46
C LEU A 103 27.92 20.07 2.43
N HIS A 104 27.54 21.34 2.54
CA HIS A 104 28.04 22.28 3.54
C HIS A 104 27.77 21.79 4.96
N SER A 105 26.52 21.40 5.26
CA SER A 105 26.14 20.86 6.56
C SER A 105 26.88 19.56 6.90
N ILE A 106 27.11 18.70 5.89
CA ILE A 106 27.92 17.49 6.08
C ILE A 106 29.38 17.85 6.39
N ALA A 107 30.00 18.82 5.69
CA ALA A 107 31.36 19.23 5.93
C ALA A 107 31.58 19.82 7.34
N GLN A 108 30.54 20.46 7.91
CA GLN A 108 30.61 20.95 9.30
C GLN A 108 30.53 19.83 10.35
N LEU A 109 29.87 18.75 10.04
CA LEU A 109 29.60 17.66 10.98
C LEU A 109 30.48 16.43 10.79
N ALA A 110 31.29 16.39 9.71
CA ALA A 110 32.06 15.21 9.30
C ALA A 110 33.26 15.59 8.41
N ASP A 111 34.17 14.66 8.23
CA ASP A 111 35.22 14.74 7.23
C ASP A 111 34.64 14.40 5.85
N LEU A 112 34.55 15.38 4.96
CA LEU A 112 33.95 15.25 3.63
C LEU A 112 35.02 15.16 2.54
N GLU A 113 34.93 14.11 1.69
CA GLU A 113 35.74 13.93 0.49
C GLU A 113 34.84 13.64 -0.70
N ILE A 114 35.03 14.33 -1.81
CA ILE A 114 34.29 14.07 -3.06
C ILE A 114 35.32 13.80 -4.17
N ARG A 115 35.11 12.65 -4.85
CA ARG A 115 35.83 12.29 -6.06
C ARG A 115 34.86 12.28 -7.21
N SER A 116 35.15 12.98 -8.30
CA SER A 116 34.24 13.01 -9.44
C SER A 116 34.98 13.15 -10.76
N CYS A 117 34.39 12.58 -11.79
CA CYS A 117 34.79 12.76 -13.17
C CYS A 117 33.55 13.13 -13.97
N ARG A 118 33.58 14.27 -14.63
CA ARG A 118 32.50 14.74 -15.49
C ARG A 118 32.44 13.87 -16.75
N GLN A 119 31.25 13.48 -17.14
CA GLN A 119 31.02 12.70 -18.33
C GLN A 119 31.61 13.39 -19.56
N GLY A 120 32.48 12.70 -20.31
CA GLY A 120 33.16 13.23 -21.49
C GLY A 120 34.44 14.04 -21.24
N SER A 121 34.82 14.33 -19.97
CA SER A 121 36.06 15.10 -19.68
C SER A 121 37.33 14.24 -19.70
N GLY A 122 37.23 12.97 -19.33
CA GLY A 122 38.38 12.07 -19.16
C GLY A 122 39.30 12.38 -17.97
N GLN A 123 39.06 13.47 -17.24
CA GLN A 123 39.84 13.87 -16.07
C GLN A 123 38.96 13.80 -14.82
N GLY A 124 39.46 13.14 -13.78
CA GLY A 124 38.83 13.04 -12.48
C GLY A 124 39.61 13.79 -11.41
N PHE A 125 38.87 14.31 -10.44
CA PHE A 125 39.44 15.07 -9.32
C PHE A 125 38.92 14.54 -7.99
N SER A 126 39.80 14.63 -6.98
CA SER A 126 39.46 14.37 -5.57
C SER A 126 39.62 15.67 -4.80
N VAL A 127 38.59 16.07 -4.08
CA VAL A 127 38.57 17.29 -3.27
C VAL A 127 38.15 16.93 -1.85
N SER A 128 38.93 17.38 -0.87
CA SER A 128 38.61 17.35 0.55
C SER A 128 38.22 18.73 1.03
N TYR A 129 37.25 18.79 1.95
CA TYR A 129 36.70 20.08 2.42
C TYR A 129 36.95 20.25 3.92
N GLY A 130 37.19 21.50 4.33
CA GLY A 130 37.20 21.90 5.72
C GLY A 130 35.79 22.11 6.29
N ALA A 131 35.73 22.44 7.56
CA ALA A 131 34.46 22.59 8.30
C ALA A 131 33.56 23.73 7.79
N THR A 132 34.11 24.73 7.13
CA THR A 132 33.33 25.84 6.52
C THR A 132 32.99 25.59 5.05
N GLY A 133 33.32 24.38 4.54
CA GLY A 133 33.08 23.99 3.15
C GLY A 133 34.17 24.48 2.18
N GLU A 134 35.22 25.12 2.67
CA GLU A 134 36.38 25.51 1.88
C GLU A 134 37.18 24.28 1.43
N VAL A 135 37.82 24.41 0.29
CA VAL A 135 38.70 23.37 -0.24
C VAL A 135 39.97 23.26 0.59
N SER A 136 40.23 22.11 1.18
CA SER A 136 41.46 21.84 1.95
C SER A 136 42.54 21.14 1.13
N ALA A 137 42.15 20.32 0.16
CA ALA A 137 43.07 19.66 -0.77
C ALA A 137 42.38 19.32 -2.09
N VAL A 138 43.11 19.43 -3.19
CA VAL A 138 42.68 19.00 -4.55
C VAL A 138 43.78 18.12 -5.12
N SER A 139 43.39 17.02 -5.76
CA SER A 139 44.32 16.16 -6.50
C SER A 139 43.61 15.52 -7.69
N GLU A 140 44.35 15.28 -8.76
CA GLU A 140 43.85 14.45 -9.86
C GLU A 140 43.75 12.99 -9.43
N VAL A 141 42.70 12.29 -9.89
CA VAL A 141 42.47 10.90 -9.57
C VAL A 141 41.88 10.16 -10.77
N ALA A 142 42.33 8.92 -10.96
CA ALA A 142 41.71 8.02 -11.96
C ALA A 142 40.38 7.49 -11.42
N ILE A 143 39.27 7.96 -11.99
CA ILE A 143 37.91 7.55 -11.64
C ILE A 143 37.07 7.53 -12.90
N ALA A 144 36.15 6.55 -12.99
CA ALA A 144 35.15 6.52 -14.06
C ALA A 144 34.17 7.70 -13.97
N PRO A 145 33.51 8.09 -15.09
CA PRO A 145 32.47 9.11 -15.04
C PRO A 145 31.42 8.82 -13.96
N GLY A 146 31.10 9.84 -13.15
CA GLY A 146 30.22 9.76 -11.98
C GLY A 146 30.83 10.44 -10.76
N THR A 147 30.27 10.13 -9.58
CA THR A 147 30.71 10.74 -8.33
C THR A 147 30.82 9.71 -7.21
N VAL A 148 31.83 9.87 -6.36
CA VAL A 148 32.01 9.14 -5.10
C VAL A 148 32.08 10.17 -3.98
N VAL A 149 31.10 10.20 -3.12
CA VAL A 149 31.09 11.03 -1.91
C VAL A 149 31.39 10.16 -0.70
N THR A 150 32.40 10.51 0.06
CA THR A 150 32.79 9.81 1.29
C THR A 150 32.68 10.76 2.47
N VAL A 151 31.87 10.38 3.44
CA VAL A 151 31.65 11.07 4.71
C VAL A 151 32.22 10.20 5.81
N ARG A 152 33.20 10.69 6.54
CA ARG A 152 33.86 9.97 7.65
C ARG A 152 33.64 10.71 8.95
N ASN A 153 33.68 9.98 10.05
CA ASN A 153 33.63 10.54 11.40
C ASN A 153 32.43 11.46 11.67
N LEU A 154 31.25 11.13 11.10
CA LEU A 154 30.05 11.94 11.28
C LEU A 154 29.77 12.18 12.77
N PHE A 155 29.44 13.43 13.13
CA PHE A 155 29.26 13.91 14.51
C PHE A 155 30.50 13.75 15.40
N GLY A 156 31.72 13.73 14.82
CA GLY A 156 32.96 13.64 15.61
C GLY A 156 33.14 14.79 16.60
N ASN A 157 32.72 15.98 16.20
CA ASN A 157 32.70 17.21 17.01
C ASN A 157 31.42 17.37 17.86
N TRP A 158 30.43 16.45 17.75
CA TRP A 158 29.16 16.48 18.47
C TRP A 158 28.78 15.09 19.00
N SER A 159 29.58 14.53 19.89
CA SER A 159 29.49 13.15 20.36
C SER A 159 28.13 12.77 20.97
N ALA A 160 27.40 13.72 21.56
CA ALA A 160 26.06 13.47 22.11
C ALA A 160 25.07 12.96 21.05
N ARG A 161 25.21 13.37 19.77
CA ARG A 161 24.36 12.88 18.67
C ARG A 161 24.65 11.44 18.26
N ARG A 162 25.81 10.90 18.56
CA ARG A 162 26.16 9.50 18.26
C ARG A 162 25.42 8.49 19.14
N ASN A 163 24.89 8.93 20.27
CA ASN A 163 24.23 8.05 21.23
C ASN A 163 22.72 7.90 21.03
N VAL A 164 22.11 8.74 20.18
CA VAL A 164 20.65 8.75 19.96
C VAL A 164 20.37 9.05 18.48
N PRO A 165 19.56 8.23 17.80
CA PRO A 165 18.98 6.93 18.20
C PRO A 165 20.01 5.78 18.18
N ALA A 166 19.63 4.63 18.77
CA ALA A 166 20.51 3.45 18.80
C ALA A 166 20.97 3.04 17.39
N MET A 167 22.19 2.52 17.25
CA MET A 167 22.82 2.20 15.97
C MET A 167 21.98 1.24 15.12
N SER A 168 21.29 0.26 15.74
CA SER A 168 20.38 -0.65 15.03
C SER A 168 19.21 0.07 14.36
N ALA A 169 18.68 1.11 14.99
CA ALA A 169 17.62 1.96 14.43
C ALA A 169 18.17 2.80 13.26
N GLN A 170 19.38 3.36 13.39
CA GLN A 170 20.06 4.10 12.32
C GLN A 170 20.22 3.24 11.06
N ILE A 171 20.71 2.02 11.20
CA ILE A 171 20.90 1.07 10.09
C ILE A 171 19.54 0.73 9.44
N LYS A 172 18.53 0.44 10.26
CA LYS A 172 17.18 0.16 9.75
C LYS A 172 16.59 1.36 8.98
N SER A 173 16.83 2.58 9.45
CA SER A 173 16.37 3.80 8.77
C SER A 173 17.04 3.97 7.40
N VAL A 174 18.34 3.68 7.28
CA VAL A 174 19.05 3.69 5.98
C VAL A 174 18.44 2.68 5.01
N ALA A 175 18.22 1.44 5.45
CA ALA A 175 17.60 0.43 4.58
C ALA A 175 16.19 0.84 4.13
N THR A 176 15.37 1.31 5.08
CA THR A 176 14.00 1.76 4.78
C THR A 176 13.99 2.94 3.81
N LEU A 177 14.90 3.90 3.96
CA LEU A 177 15.04 5.04 3.05
C LEU A 177 15.36 4.58 1.63
N ILE A 178 16.38 3.72 1.45
CA ILE A 178 16.76 3.21 0.14
C ILE A 178 15.62 2.43 -0.51
N GLN A 179 14.92 1.60 0.24
CA GLN A 179 13.75 0.85 -0.24
C GLN A 179 12.62 1.79 -0.70
N ARG A 180 12.35 2.87 0.04
CA ARG A 180 11.35 3.89 -0.35
C ARG A 180 11.77 4.63 -1.62
N LEU A 181 13.04 5.02 -1.74
CA LEU A 181 13.57 5.70 -2.93
C LEU A 181 13.59 4.77 -4.15
N ALA A 182 13.88 3.50 -3.98
CA ALA A 182 13.85 2.53 -5.06
C ALA A 182 12.43 2.34 -5.65
N LEU A 183 11.39 2.41 -4.82
CA LEU A 183 10.00 2.42 -5.30
C LEU A 183 9.69 3.68 -6.14
N CYS A 184 10.25 4.83 -5.75
CA CYS A 184 10.09 6.08 -6.50
C CYS A 184 10.88 6.10 -7.81
N HIS A 185 12.02 5.39 -7.85
CA HIS A 185 12.98 5.37 -8.96
C HIS A 185 13.27 3.93 -9.40
N PRO A 186 12.27 3.21 -9.93
CA PRO A 186 12.37 1.78 -10.22
C PRO A 186 13.41 1.43 -11.29
N GLN A 187 13.84 2.40 -12.12
CA GLN A 187 14.84 2.20 -13.18
C GLN A 187 16.28 2.17 -12.66
N VAL A 188 16.49 2.50 -11.37
CA VAL A 188 17.82 2.60 -10.77
C VAL A 188 18.23 1.27 -10.16
N THR A 189 19.49 0.88 -10.40
CA THR A 189 20.13 -0.24 -9.70
C THR A 189 20.70 0.23 -8.37
N TRP A 190 20.31 -0.41 -7.28
CA TRP A 190 20.79 -0.12 -5.94
C TRP A 190 21.63 -1.27 -5.41
N GLN A 191 22.87 -0.98 -5.03
CA GLN A 191 23.73 -1.90 -4.29
C GLN A 191 23.98 -1.31 -2.91
N VAL A 192 23.76 -2.08 -1.87
CA VAL A 192 23.95 -1.62 -0.49
C VAL A 192 24.90 -2.56 0.22
N GLU A 193 25.92 -1.96 0.82
CA GLU A 193 26.98 -2.64 1.55
C GLU A 193 26.99 -2.18 3.01
N LYS A 194 27.35 -3.09 3.89
CA LYS A 194 27.55 -2.82 5.30
C LYS A 194 28.86 -3.45 5.77
N ASP A 195 29.76 -2.66 6.36
CA ASP A 195 31.04 -3.12 6.87
C ASP A 195 31.83 -3.94 5.81
N ASP A 196 31.95 -3.37 4.60
CA ASP A 196 32.61 -3.96 3.42
C ASP A 196 32.01 -5.28 2.92
N THR A 197 30.81 -5.63 3.38
CA THR A 197 30.08 -6.82 2.93
C THR A 197 28.79 -6.44 2.21
N HIS A 198 28.45 -7.21 1.18
CA HIS A 198 27.17 -7.04 0.51
C HIS A 198 26.02 -7.23 1.50
N TRP A 199 25.10 -6.26 1.57
CA TRP A 199 23.94 -6.32 2.45
C TRP A 199 22.67 -6.68 1.68
N PHE A 200 22.31 -5.90 0.67
CA PHE A 200 21.23 -6.21 -0.26
C PHE A 200 21.39 -5.43 -1.57
N SER A 201 20.71 -5.89 -2.63
CA SER A 201 20.58 -5.16 -3.89
C SER A 201 19.12 -5.08 -4.30
N LEU A 202 18.76 -4.00 -4.99
CA LEU A 202 17.48 -3.86 -5.67
C LEU A 202 17.76 -3.63 -7.15
N TRP A 203 17.22 -4.52 -7.96
CA TRP A 203 17.44 -4.52 -9.40
C TRP A 203 16.39 -3.67 -10.10
N PRO A 204 16.75 -3.00 -11.21
CA PRO A 204 15.83 -2.12 -11.90
C PRO A 204 14.67 -2.89 -12.52
N GLY A 205 13.55 -2.19 -12.65
CA GLY A 205 12.35 -2.68 -13.31
C GLY A 205 11.56 -1.55 -13.96
N PRO A 206 10.54 -1.88 -14.75
CA PRO A 206 9.74 -0.87 -15.44
C PRO A 206 8.93 0.01 -14.49
N THR A 207 8.43 -0.56 -13.39
CA THR A 207 7.57 0.14 -12.43
C THR A 207 7.87 -0.30 -10.99
N ALA A 208 7.28 0.38 -10.01
CA ALA A 208 7.40 0.00 -8.61
C ALA A 208 6.83 -1.41 -8.32
N LYS A 209 5.90 -1.91 -9.12
CA LYS A 209 5.38 -3.28 -9.03
C LYS A 209 6.51 -4.31 -9.02
N THR A 210 7.52 -4.14 -9.86
CA THR A 210 8.69 -5.05 -9.94
C THR A 210 9.69 -4.88 -8.78
N ILE A 211 9.66 -3.74 -8.09
CA ILE A 211 10.52 -3.48 -6.94
C ILE A 211 9.89 -4.01 -5.63
N MET A 212 8.57 -3.96 -5.51
CA MET A 212 7.86 -4.37 -4.29
C MET A 212 8.21 -5.79 -3.83
N PRO A 213 8.25 -6.83 -4.68
CA PRO A 213 8.62 -8.19 -4.27
C PRO A 213 10.09 -8.33 -3.85
N GLN A 214 10.99 -7.49 -4.38
CA GLN A 214 12.39 -7.48 -3.98
C GLN A 214 12.57 -6.98 -2.54
N VAL A 215 11.67 -6.09 -2.09
CA VAL A 215 11.67 -5.54 -0.73
C VAL A 215 10.84 -6.39 0.23
N LEU A 216 9.68 -6.87 -0.21
CA LEU A 216 8.78 -7.75 0.54
C LEU A 216 8.82 -9.16 -0.07
N ARG A 217 9.69 -10.00 0.44
CA ARG A 217 9.89 -11.38 -0.06
C ARG A 217 8.64 -12.27 0.00
N SER A 218 7.62 -11.86 0.75
CA SER A 218 6.32 -12.54 0.83
C SER A 218 5.37 -12.18 -0.31
N LEU A 219 5.72 -11.23 -1.17
CA LEU A 219 4.95 -10.83 -2.34
C LEU A 219 5.50 -11.47 -3.61
N HIS A 220 4.59 -11.83 -4.52
CA HIS A 220 4.91 -12.18 -5.90
C HIS A 220 4.36 -11.11 -6.84
N ASP A 221 4.92 -10.98 -8.03
CA ASP A 221 4.44 -10.02 -9.05
C ASP A 221 2.95 -10.20 -9.36
N THR A 222 2.45 -11.44 -9.22
CA THR A 222 1.04 -11.80 -9.41
C THR A 222 0.11 -11.37 -8.30
N ASP A 223 0.66 -10.97 -7.17
CA ASP A 223 -0.10 -10.53 -6.01
C ASP A 223 -0.32 -9.02 -6.00
N ILE A 224 0.21 -8.33 -7.01
CA ILE A 224 0.18 -6.87 -7.10
C ILE A 224 -0.53 -6.47 -8.39
N GLU A 225 -1.50 -5.60 -8.27
CA GLU A 225 -2.09 -4.88 -9.42
C GLU A 225 -1.60 -3.44 -9.44
N GLU A 226 -1.47 -2.89 -10.65
CA GLU A 226 -1.02 -1.51 -10.84
C GLU A 226 -1.92 -0.75 -11.81
N LEU A 227 -2.05 0.54 -11.56
CA LEU A 227 -2.78 1.48 -12.39
C LEU A 227 -1.91 2.73 -12.61
N SER A 228 -1.76 3.10 -13.87
CA SER A 228 -1.17 4.39 -14.24
C SER A 228 -2.22 5.20 -14.99
N GLN A 229 -2.67 6.29 -14.39
CA GLN A 229 -3.68 7.17 -15.00
C GLN A 229 -3.33 8.62 -14.71
N ASP A 230 -3.27 9.46 -15.77
CA ASP A 230 -2.87 10.85 -15.69
C ASP A 230 -1.52 11.01 -14.95
N ASN A 231 -1.54 11.72 -13.84
CA ASN A 231 -0.37 11.98 -13.00
C ASN A 231 -0.36 11.12 -11.71
N LEU A 232 -1.05 9.98 -11.73
CA LEU A 232 -1.17 9.07 -10.59
C LEU A 232 -0.72 7.67 -11.02
N TYR A 233 0.24 7.11 -10.30
CA TYR A 233 0.61 5.71 -10.35
C TYR A 233 0.27 5.05 -9.02
N LEU A 234 -0.41 3.93 -9.06
CA LEU A 234 -0.84 3.17 -7.90
C LEU A 234 -0.50 1.69 -8.09
N ALA A 235 0.21 1.10 -7.14
CA ALA A 235 0.42 -0.35 -7.06
C ALA A 235 -0.12 -0.85 -5.72
N VAL A 236 -0.97 -1.87 -5.76
CA VAL A 236 -1.61 -2.43 -4.57
C VAL A 236 -1.44 -3.94 -4.50
N GLY A 237 -1.17 -4.44 -3.32
CA GLY A 237 -1.30 -5.87 -3.03
C GLY A 237 -2.77 -6.28 -3.00
N LEU A 238 -3.11 -7.35 -3.71
CA LEU A 238 -4.48 -7.86 -3.78
C LEU A 238 -5.01 -8.24 -2.40
N PRO A 239 -6.16 -7.75 -1.97
CA PRO A 239 -6.66 -7.88 -0.60
C PRO A 239 -6.95 -9.34 -0.19
N ASP A 240 -7.27 -10.19 -1.15
CA ASP A 240 -7.48 -11.63 -0.96
C ASP A 240 -6.19 -12.41 -0.67
N ARG A 241 -5.03 -11.76 -0.84
CA ARG A 241 -3.72 -12.40 -0.80
C ARG A 241 -2.70 -11.67 0.08
N CYS A 242 -2.74 -10.34 0.07
CA CYS A 242 -1.69 -9.50 0.60
C CYS A 242 -2.23 -8.48 1.58
N HIS A 243 -1.89 -8.64 2.85
CA HIS A 243 -2.19 -7.65 3.89
C HIS A 243 -1.18 -7.76 5.04
N ARG A 244 -1.04 -6.72 5.83
CA ARG A 244 -0.08 -6.64 6.93
C ARG A 244 -0.77 -6.45 8.28
N ARG A 245 -0.10 -6.89 9.35
CA ARG A 245 -0.56 -6.65 10.73
C ARG A 245 -0.27 -5.22 11.22
N LYS A 246 0.61 -4.50 10.52
CA LYS A 246 1.01 -3.12 10.86
C LYS A 246 0.82 -2.22 9.65
N PRO A 247 0.51 -0.93 9.81
CA PRO A 247 0.34 0.03 8.71
C PRO A 247 1.71 0.51 8.16
N ASP A 248 2.65 -0.42 7.97
CA ASP A 248 4.03 -0.13 7.60
C ASP A 248 4.30 -0.19 6.10
N TRP A 249 3.29 -0.52 5.30
CA TRP A 249 3.42 -0.67 3.85
C TRP A 249 2.38 0.11 3.03
N LEU A 250 1.83 1.16 3.60
CA LEU A 250 1.19 2.22 2.84
C LEU A 250 2.24 3.30 2.60
N ARG A 251 2.67 3.44 1.36
CA ARG A 251 3.76 4.33 0.94
C ARG A 251 3.23 5.34 -0.05
N VAL A 252 3.48 6.61 0.21
CA VAL A 252 3.12 7.72 -0.67
C VAL A 252 4.40 8.41 -1.14
N ALA A 253 4.43 8.75 -2.41
CA ALA A 253 5.49 9.53 -3.02
C ALA A 253 4.91 10.67 -3.88
N ILE A 254 5.57 11.81 -3.90
CA ILE A 254 5.23 12.95 -4.75
C ILE A 254 6.48 13.40 -5.48
N ASN A 255 6.41 13.48 -6.81
CA ASN A 255 7.50 13.91 -7.68
C ASN A 255 8.84 13.19 -7.39
N GLY A 256 8.78 11.86 -7.23
CA GLY A 256 9.97 11.03 -6.98
C GLY A 256 10.49 11.05 -5.53
N ARG A 257 9.79 11.70 -4.60
CA ARG A 257 10.17 11.79 -3.20
C ARG A 257 9.16 11.08 -2.30
N PRO A 258 9.61 10.18 -1.41
CA PRO A 258 8.74 9.62 -0.37
C PRO A 258 8.27 10.71 0.59
N VAL A 259 6.96 10.77 0.84
CA VAL A 259 6.32 11.75 1.73
C VAL A 259 5.35 11.08 2.69
N GLU A 260 5.02 11.77 3.78
CA GLU A 260 3.99 11.38 4.73
C GLU A 260 2.85 12.41 4.63
N VAL A 261 1.69 11.97 4.10
CA VAL A 261 0.47 12.77 3.97
C VAL A 261 -0.67 11.94 4.52
N ASP A 262 -1.07 12.26 5.74
CA ASP A 262 -2.03 11.45 6.51
C ASP A 262 -3.39 11.34 5.82
N GLU A 263 -3.87 12.40 5.20
CA GLU A 263 -5.16 12.42 4.52
C GLU A 263 -5.19 11.46 3.34
N ILE A 264 -4.10 11.38 2.57
CA ILE A 264 -3.96 10.42 1.46
C ILE A 264 -3.88 8.99 2.02
N ALA A 265 -3.12 8.79 3.09
CA ALA A 265 -2.98 7.49 3.73
C ALA A 265 -4.33 6.98 4.29
N GLN A 266 -5.11 7.86 4.90
CA GLN A 266 -6.47 7.57 5.38
C GLN A 266 -7.41 7.25 4.21
N THR A 267 -7.34 8.00 3.11
CA THR A 267 -8.13 7.79 1.90
C THR A 267 -7.87 6.40 1.31
N VAL A 268 -6.60 6.02 1.13
CA VAL A 268 -6.23 4.67 0.65
C VAL A 268 -6.77 3.61 1.62
N THR A 269 -6.54 3.77 2.93
CA THR A 269 -7.00 2.81 3.94
C THR A 269 -8.52 2.64 3.91
N ALA A 270 -9.28 3.74 3.76
CA ALA A 270 -10.73 3.72 3.62
C ALA A 270 -11.17 2.94 2.37
N GLY A 271 -10.45 3.07 1.25
CA GLY A 271 -10.70 2.29 0.03
C GLY A 271 -10.64 0.78 0.24
N PHE A 272 -9.76 0.31 1.13
CA PHE A 272 -9.64 -1.11 1.48
C PHE A 272 -10.58 -1.57 2.61
N ARG A 273 -11.37 -0.66 3.17
CA ARG A 273 -12.32 -1.01 4.23
C ARG A 273 -13.27 -2.12 3.76
N ARG A 274 -13.46 -3.15 4.59
CA ARG A 274 -14.28 -4.33 4.28
C ARG A 274 -13.81 -5.14 3.04
N THR A 275 -12.52 -5.05 2.72
CA THR A 275 -11.90 -5.92 1.71
C THR A 275 -10.76 -6.75 2.28
N ILE A 276 -10.19 -6.33 3.39
CA ILE A 276 -9.16 -7.06 4.13
C ILE A 276 -9.70 -7.46 5.51
N PRO A 277 -9.14 -8.51 6.14
CA PRO A 277 -9.56 -8.93 7.48
C PRO A 277 -9.42 -7.81 8.50
N ARG A 278 -10.18 -7.89 9.61
CA ARG A 278 -10.05 -6.95 10.73
C ARG A 278 -8.60 -6.94 11.23
N ASP A 279 -8.13 -5.79 11.69
CA ASP A 279 -6.77 -5.57 12.20
C ASP A 279 -5.65 -5.86 11.17
N ARG A 280 -5.97 -5.70 9.89
CA ARG A 280 -5.02 -5.78 8.80
C ARG A 280 -4.98 -4.47 8.01
N TYR A 281 -3.83 -4.24 7.39
CA TYR A 281 -3.54 -3.02 6.63
C TYR A 281 -3.14 -3.39 5.20
N PRO A 282 -3.50 -2.55 4.22
CA PRO A 282 -3.15 -2.80 2.82
C PRO A 282 -1.64 -2.66 2.57
N ILE A 283 -1.18 -3.33 1.53
CA ILE A 283 0.11 -3.07 0.91
C ILE A 283 -0.16 -2.18 -0.29
N CYS A 284 0.39 -0.96 -0.27
CA CYS A 284 0.12 0.04 -1.28
C CYS A 284 1.33 0.96 -1.49
N PHE A 285 1.63 1.25 -2.74
CA PHE A 285 2.52 2.32 -3.16
C PHE A 285 1.78 3.26 -4.11
N LEU A 286 1.65 4.52 -3.72
CA LEU A 286 1.06 5.60 -4.50
C LEU A 286 2.13 6.61 -4.87
N HIS A 287 2.30 6.89 -6.16
CA HIS A 287 3.19 7.93 -6.66
C HIS A 287 2.39 8.96 -7.44
N LEU A 288 2.47 10.21 -7.02
CA LEU A 288 1.79 11.35 -7.62
C LEU A 288 2.79 12.26 -8.32
N SER A 289 2.51 12.61 -9.56
CA SER A 289 3.29 13.59 -10.33
C SER A 289 2.49 14.89 -10.39
N LEU A 290 2.81 15.83 -9.52
CA LEU A 290 2.06 17.08 -9.37
C LEU A 290 2.87 18.26 -9.91
N PRO A 291 2.20 19.29 -10.48
CA PRO A 291 2.85 20.53 -10.86
C PRO A 291 3.59 21.14 -9.66
N PRO A 292 4.85 21.56 -9.80
CA PRO A 292 5.61 22.15 -8.69
C PRO A 292 4.92 23.34 -8.03
N ALA A 293 4.16 24.14 -8.78
CA ALA A 293 3.40 25.27 -8.25
C ALA A 293 2.30 24.88 -7.25
N GLN A 294 1.89 23.61 -7.20
CA GLN A 294 0.91 23.09 -6.23
C GLN A 294 1.56 22.57 -4.95
N LEU A 295 2.89 22.61 -4.85
CA LEU A 295 3.67 21.97 -3.80
C LEU A 295 4.53 22.99 -3.05
N ASP A 296 4.43 22.97 -1.72
CA ASP A 296 5.37 23.71 -0.88
C ASP A 296 6.27 22.74 -0.10
N TRP A 297 7.54 22.66 -0.52
CA TRP A 297 8.57 21.82 0.09
C TRP A 297 9.31 22.50 1.25
N ASN A 298 8.98 23.75 1.57
CA ASN A 298 9.79 24.54 2.53
C ASN A 298 9.31 24.44 3.98
N ARG A 299 8.48 23.42 4.32
CA ARG A 299 7.93 23.26 5.68
C ARG A 299 8.86 22.54 6.65
N HIS A 300 9.61 21.55 6.19
CA HIS A 300 10.47 20.73 7.06
C HIS A 300 11.86 20.54 6.43
N PRO A 301 12.97 20.65 7.22
CA PRO A 301 14.32 20.44 6.71
C PRO A 301 14.52 19.07 6.04
N ALA A 302 13.95 18.02 6.63
CA ALA A 302 13.99 16.66 6.08
C ALA A 302 13.06 16.43 4.88
N LYS A 303 12.28 17.46 4.45
CA LYS A 303 11.37 17.39 3.29
C LYS A 303 10.34 16.24 3.36
N SER A 304 10.07 15.72 4.56
CA SER A 304 9.11 14.62 4.80
C SER A 304 7.67 15.10 4.81
N GLU A 305 7.44 16.36 5.21
CA GLU A 305 6.14 17.02 5.23
C GLU A 305 6.03 17.99 4.05
N ILE A 306 4.90 17.96 3.39
CA ILE A 306 4.61 18.78 2.22
C ILE A 306 3.20 19.35 2.31
N TYR A 307 3.03 20.60 1.87
CA TYR A 307 1.71 21.16 1.62
C TYR A 307 1.32 20.94 0.16
N VAL A 308 0.14 20.38 -0.07
CA VAL A 308 -0.41 20.12 -1.41
C VAL A 308 -1.66 20.94 -1.60
N GLN A 309 -1.69 21.78 -2.62
CA GLN A 309 -2.90 22.52 -2.99
C GLN A 309 -3.92 21.57 -3.63
N GLY A 310 -5.21 21.72 -3.28
CA GLY A 310 -6.27 20.88 -3.83
C GLY A 310 -6.25 19.44 -3.34
N LEU A 311 -5.81 19.21 -2.10
CA LEU A 311 -5.69 17.88 -1.50
C LEU A 311 -7.00 17.07 -1.54
N GLU A 312 -8.17 17.73 -1.36
CA GLU A 312 -9.49 17.09 -1.40
C GLU A 312 -9.77 16.43 -2.76
N ALA A 313 -9.63 17.19 -3.85
CA ALA A 313 -9.79 16.68 -5.22
C ALA A 313 -8.78 15.56 -5.53
N LEU A 314 -7.57 15.63 -4.96
CA LEU A 314 -6.57 14.57 -5.08
C LEU A 314 -7.02 13.30 -4.35
N CYS A 315 -7.57 13.42 -3.15
CA CYS A 315 -8.12 12.30 -2.38
C CYS A 315 -9.30 11.63 -3.11
N GLU A 316 -10.17 12.40 -3.77
CA GLU A 316 -11.24 11.85 -4.62
C GLU A 316 -10.68 11.02 -5.77
N ARG A 317 -9.66 11.51 -6.47
CA ARG A 317 -8.99 10.78 -7.55
C ARG A 317 -8.33 9.49 -7.05
N VAL A 318 -7.69 9.54 -5.89
CA VAL A 318 -7.10 8.35 -5.24
C VAL A 318 -8.18 7.33 -4.89
N THR A 319 -9.34 7.78 -4.38
CA THR A 319 -10.49 6.91 -4.08
C THR A 319 -10.96 6.16 -5.32
N VAL A 320 -11.12 6.89 -6.45
CA VAL A 320 -11.52 6.28 -7.73
C VAL A 320 -10.47 5.28 -8.23
N ALA A 321 -9.18 5.63 -8.15
CA ALA A 321 -8.10 4.76 -8.59
C ALA A 321 -8.02 3.46 -7.76
N VAL A 322 -8.14 3.56 -6.43
CA VAL A 322 -8.20 2.38 -5.54
C VAL A 322 -9.42 1.53 -5.87
N GLY A 323 -10.59 2.15 -6.09
CA GLY A 323 -11.82 1.44 -6.46
C GLY A 323 -11.65 0.62 -7.73
N LYS A 324 -11.06 1.20 -8.78
CA LYS A 324 -10.78 0.51 -10.05
C LYS A 324 -9.89 -0.71 -9.86
N LEU A 325 -8.78 -0.59 -9.11
CA LEU A 325 -7.85 -1.71 -8.89
C LEU A 325 -8.42 -2.84 -8.04
N LEU A 326 -9.45 -2.57 -7.26
CA LEU A 326 -10.11 -3.60 -6.44
C LEU A 326 -11.20 -4.36 -7.21
N GLN A 327 -11.59 -3.91 -8.41
CA GLN A 327 -12.50 -4.63 -9.28
C GLN A 327 -11.80 -5.85 -9.91
N ILE A 328 -12.57 -6.82 -10.34
CA ILE A 328 -12.06 -7.93 -11.16
C ILE A 328 -12.15 -7.44 -12.61
N ASP A 329 -11.03 -6.90 -13.11
CA ASP A 329 -10.90 -6.68 -14.55
C ASP A 329 -10.37 -7.94 -15.22
N ASP A 330 -10.81 -8.18 -16.44
CA ASP A 330 -10.39 -9.30 -17.32
C ASP A 330 -8.90 -9.25 -17.73
N LEU A 331 -8.06 -8.59 -16.96
CA LEU A 331 -6.73 -8.22 -17.38
C LEU A 331 -5.62 -8.96 -16.66
N SER A 332 -4.77 -9.45 -17.49
CA SER A 332 -3.38 -9.87 -17.42
C SER A 332 -3.13 -11.36 -17.61
N GLU A 333 -2.73 -11.64 -18.82
CA GLU A 333 -2.30 -12.95 -19.35
C GLU A 333 -1.04 -13.55 -18.71
N ALA A 334 -0.37 -12.89 -17.83
CA ALA A 334 0.88 -13.40 -17.31
C ALA A 334 0.81 -13.60 -15.79
N THR A 335 0.93 -14.82 -15.31
CA THR A 335 1.41 -15.12 -13.97
C THR A 335 0.47 -15.78 -12.96
N GLN A 336 -0.04 -16.97 -13.22
CA GLN A 336 -0.62 -17.80 -12.14
C GLN A 336 -0.10 -19.25 -12.06
N THR A 337 0.95 -19.58 -12.83
CA THR A 337 1.46 -20.96 -12.90
C THR A 337 2.16 -21.43 -11.63
N HIS A 338 2.75 -20.53 -10.86
CA HIS A 338 3.48 -20.90 -9.63
C HIS A 338 2.56 -21.21 -8.45
N ARG A 339 1.38 -20.65 -8.43
CA ARG A 339 0.50 -20.63 -7.27
C ARG A 339 -0.40 -21.84 -7.14
N ALA A 340 -0.86 -22.41 -8.23
CA ALA A 340 -1.59 -23.69 -8.17
C ALA A 340 -0.72 -24.77 -7.52
N THR A 341 0.58 -24.77 -7.81
CA THR A 341 1.53 -25.71 -7.22
C THR A 341 1.80 -25.40 -5.73
N GLU A 342 1.84 -24.13 -5.33
CA GLU A 342 2.04 -23.75 -3.92
C GLU A 342 0.78 -23.93 -3.07
N LEU A 343 -0.41 -23.65 -3.62
CA LEU A 343 -1.67 -23.91 -2.92
C LEU A 343 -1.92 -25.40 -2.72
N ILE A 344 -1.56 -26.23 -3.71
CA ILE A 344 -1.62 -27.69 -3.57
C ILE A 344 -0.61 -28.16 -2.52
N LYS A 345 0.63 -27.64 -2.51
CA LYS A 345 1.63 -27.94 -1.49
C LYS A 345 1.25 -27.42 -0.10
N ALA A 346 0.64 -26.23 -0.01
CA ALA A 346 0.15 -25.68 1.26
C ALA A 346 -1.04 -26.47 1.79
N ALA A 347 -1.94 -26.91 0.92
CA ALA A 347 -3.06 -27.79 1.28
C ALA A 347 -2.60 -29.20 1.69
N GLU A 348 -1.49 -29.68 1.13
CA GLU A 348 -0.85 -30.96 1.53
C GLU A 348 -0.05 -30.84 2.85
N ALA A 349 0.50 -29.61 3.16
CA ALA A 349 1.30 -29.38 4.35
C ALA A 349 0.52 -28.98 5.60
N GLU A 350 -0.69 -28.41 5.45
CA GLU A 350 -1.58 -28.01 6.55
C GLU A 350 -2.82 -28.91 6.62
N GLY A 351 -2.62 -30.17 6.95
CA GLY A 351 -3.71 -31.11 7.28
C GLY A 351 -4.40 -30.86 8.61
N ASP A 352 -4.36 -29.64 9.16
CA ASP A 352 -5.01 -29.28 10.43
C ASP A 352 -5.60 -27.85 10.36
N TYR A 353 -6.76 -27.74 9.69
CA TYR A 353 -7.70 -26.69 10.03
C TYR A 353 -8.50 -27.16 11.25
N PRO A 354 -8.53 -26.41 12.37
CA PRO A 354 -9.44 -26.72 13.44
C PRO A 354 -10.85 -26.57 12.90
N ALA A 355 -11.50 -27.69 12.70
CA ALA A 355 -12.93 -27.77 12.43
C ALA A 355 -13.63 -26.94 13.49
N SER A 356 -14.36 -25.92 13.06
CA SER A 356 -15.24 -25.14 13.90
C SER A 356 -16.09 -26.09 14.73
N ARG A 357 -16.12 -25.82 16.04
CA ARG A 357 -16.99 -26.49 17.00
C ARG A 357 -18.33 -26.79 16.37
N GLN A 358 -18.66 -28.07 16.25
CA GLN A 358 -20.00 -28.57 16.00
C GLN A 358 -20.92 -28.04 17.10
N VAL A 359 -21.75 -27.08 16.74
CA VAL A 359 -23.01 -26.87 17.45
C VAL A 359 -23.94 -27.90 16.89
N THR A 360 -24.20 -28.91 17.68
CA THR A 360 -25.27 -29.88 17.43
C THR A 360 -26.60 -29.14 17.40
N VAL A 361 -27.14 -28.94 16.23
CA VAL A 361 -28.55 -28.54 16.05
C VAL A 361 -29.29 -29.78 15.56
N GLY A 362 -30.30 -30.15 16.35
CA GLY A 362 -31.14 -31.30 16.08
C GLY A 362 -31.87 -31.17 14.75
N ASP A 363 -32.07 -32.31 14.15
CA ASP A 363 -32.90 -32.56 12.98
C ASP A 363 -34.29 -31.93 13.13
N HIS A 364 -34.63 -31.03 12.24
CA HIS A 364 -36.01 -30.84 11.80
C HIS A 364 -36.00 -30.52 10.31
N ASP A 365 -36.37 -31.52 9.53
CA ASP A 365 -36.81 -31.40 8.15
C ASP A 365 -37.95 -30.39 8.06
N SER A 366 -37.76 -29.34 7.31
CA SER A 366 -38.83 -28.53 6.74
C SER A 366 -38.35 -27.96 5.42
N GLU A 367 -38.79 -28.58 4.35
CA GLU A 367 -38.76 -28.03 3.01
C GLU A 367 -39.50 -26.68 3.01
N THR A 368 -38.74 -25.59 2.91
CA THR A 368 -39.32 -24.28 2.66
C THR A 368 -38.96 -23.86 1.25
N GLN A 369 -39.92 -24.02 0.35
CA GLN A 369 -39.91 -23.42 -0.97
C GLN A 369 -39.85 -21.90 -0.82
N LEU A 370 -38.83 -21.29 -1.39
CA LEU A 370 -38.72 -19.84 -1.54
C LEU A 370 -39.78 -19.34 -2.54
N PRO A 371 -40.47 -18.23 -2.27
CA PRO A 371 -41.36 -17.62 -3.25
C PRO A 371 -40.51 -17.09 -4.42
N ALA A 372 -40.78 -17.62 -5.60
CA ALA A 372 -40.27 -17.13 -6.85
C ALA A 372 -40.81 -15.72 -7.10
N GLN A 373 -40.02 -14.70 -6.77
CA GLN A 373 -40.26 -13.37 -7.29
C GLN A 373 -39.83 -13.34 -8.75
N SER A 374 -40.80 -13.18 -9.61
CA SER A 374 -40.68 -13.03 -11.05
C SER A 374 -39.76 -11.88 -11.39
N LEU A 375 -38.54 -12.19 -11.81
CA LEU A 375 -37.68 -11.29 -12.56
C LEU A 375 -37.97 -11.54 -14.05
N SER A 376 -38.96 -10.83 -14.58
CA SER A 376 -39.17 -10.74 -16.03
C SER A 376 -38.17 -9.75 -16.64
N ASP A 377 -37.58 -10.26 -17.70
CA ASP A 377 -37.19 -9.57 -18.91
C ASP A 377 -35.81 -8.93 -19.06
N ALA A 378 -35.24 -9.36 -20.13
CA ALA A 378 -34.03 -8.97 -20.86
C ALA A 378 -32.76 -9.68 -20.43
N LEU A 379 -32.45 -10.73 -21.18
CA LEU A 379 -31.09 -11.28 -21.27
C LEU A 379 -30.19 -10.18 -21.81
N PRO A 380 -29.27 -9.61 -21.02
CA PRO A 380 -28.27 -8.72 -21.57
C PRO A 380 -27.30 -9.56 -22.39
N MET A 381 -26.93 -9.04 -23.55
CA MET A 381 -25.83 -9.56 -24.38
C MET A 381 -24.59 -9.83 -23.50
N PRO A 382 -23.86 -10.92 -23.69
CA PRO A 382 -22.67 -11.23 -22.92
C PRO A 382 -21.66 -10.09 -23.05
N VAL A 383 -21.30 -9.49 -21.91
CA VAL A 383 -20.19 -8.56 -21.82
C VAL A 383 -18.91 -9.39 -22.02
N PRO A 384 -17.92 -8.96 -22.83
CA PRO A 384 -16.64 -9.65 -22.95
C PRO A 384 -16.04 -9.87 -21.55
N GLY A 385 -15.71 -11.12 -21.21
CA GLY A 385 -15.21 -11.49 -19.91
C GLY A 385 -16.25 -12.00 -18.90
N ALA A 386 -17.50 -12.09 -19.27
CA ALA A 386 -18.55 -12.65 -18.42
C ALA A 386 -18.26 -14.11 -18.08
N LEU A 387 -18.37 -14.47 -16.80
CA LEU A 387 -18.25 -15.84 -16.32
C LEU A 387 -19.52 -16.61 -16.65
N THR A 388 -19.36 -17.80 -17.22
CA THR A 388 -20.45 -18.75 -17.46
C THR A 388 -20.46 -19.81 -16.37
N ALA A 389 -21.57 -19.99 -15.68
CA ALA A 389 -21.73 -21.05 -14.70
C ALA A 389 -21.74 -22.41 -15.41
N VAL A 390 -20.95 -23.37 -14.91
CA VAL A 390 -20.82 -24.70 -15.48
C VAL A 390 -21.49 -25.74 -14.59
N ALA A 391 -21.21 -25.72 -13.30
CA ALA A 391 -21.72 -26.70 -12.34
C ALA A 391 -21.56 -26.18 -10.90
N GLN A 392 -22.26 -26.85 -9.98
CA GLN A 392 -22.06 -26.72 -8.54
C GLN A 392 -21.22 -27.90 -8.02
N VAL A 393 -20.29 -27.64 -7.14
CA VAL A 393 -19.42 -28.65 -6.53
C VAL A 393 -19.65 -28.65 -5.02
N SER A 394 -19.93 -29.83 -4.45
CA SER A 394 -20.15 -30.03 -3.01
C SER A 394 -21.23 -29.13 -2.40
N ASP A 395 -22.20 -28.69 -3.19
CA ASP A 395 -23.28 -27.76 -2.78
C ASP A 395 -22.78 -26.48 -2.10
N MET A 396 -21.52 -26.09 -2.38
CA MET A 396 -20.83 -24.91 -1.79
C MET A 396 -20.14 -24.05 -2.81
N TYR A 397 -19.64 -24.62 -3.89
CA TYR A 397 -18.81 -23.92 -4.86
C TYR A 397 -19.46 -23.92 -6.23
N ILE A 398 -19.48 -22.76 -6.87
CA ILE A 398 -19.87 -22.61 -8.27
C ILE A 398 -18.61 -22.73 -9.13
N LEU A 399 -18.59 -23.71 -10.02
CA LEU A 399 -17.60 -23.81 -11.07
C LEU A 399 -18.05 -22.94 -12.25
N ALA A 400 -17.25 -21.99 -12.65
CA ALA A 400 -17.52 -21.10 -13.77
C ALA A 400 -16.31 -21.02 -14.71
N GLU A 401 -16.52 -20.65 -15.96
CA GLU A 401 -15.47 -20.50 -16.95
C GLU A 401 -15.66 -19.24 -17.80
N ASN A 402 -14.57 -18.79 -18.40
CA ASN A 402 -14.52 -17.85 -19.50
C ASN A 402 -13.31 -18.17 -20.39
N GLU A 403 -13.02 -17.32 -21.38
CA GLU A 403 -11.86 -17.48 -22.28
C GLU A 403 -10.51 -17.52 -21.54
N SER A 404 -10.42 -16.91 -20.35
CA SER A 404 -9.18 -16.84 -19.55
C SER A 404 -8.93 -18.07 -18.69
N GLY A 405 -9.94 -18.93 -18.43
CA GLY A 405 -9.79 -20.12 -17.61
C GLY A 405 -11.01 -20.52 -16.78
N ILE A 406 -10.75 -21.26 -15.72
CA ILE A 406 -11.75 -21.83 -14.80
C ILE A 406 -11.71 -21.09 -13.48
N TYR A 407 -12.87 -20.88 -12.89
CA TYR A 407 -13.08 -20.16 -11.63
C TYR A 407 -13.88 -21.04 -10.68
N LEU A 408 -13.42 -21.15 -9.45
CA LEU A 408 -14.13 -21.79 -8.37
C LEU A 408 -14.57 -20.70 -7.38
N ILE A 409 -15.88 -20.43 -7.31
CA ILE A 409 -16.46 -19.36 -6.51
C ILE A 409 -17.23 -19.96 -5.33
N GLU A 410 -16.96 -19.49 -4.12
CA GLU A 410 -17.70 -19.91 -2.93
C GLU A 410 -19.03 -19.15 -2.87
N GLN A 411 -20.14 -19.87 -2.97
CA GLN A 411 -21.49 -19.31 -3.18
C GLN A 411 -21.98 -18.42 -2.02
N HIS A 412 -21.74 -18.82 -0.78
CA HIS A 412 -22.15 -18.05 0.40
C HIS A 412 -21.39 -16.72 0.47
N ILE A 413 -20.06 -16.77 0.31
CA ILE A 413 -19.19 -15.59 0.40
C ILE A 413 -19.45 -14.63 -0.75
N ALA A 414 -19.72 -15.13 -1.96
CA ALA A 414 -20.10 -14.32 -3.12
C ALA A 414 -21.42 -13.60 -2.88
N HIS A 415 -22.44 -14.33 -2.40
CA HIS A 415 -23.75 -13.76 -2.10
C HIS A 415 -23.70 -12.76 -0.93
N GLU A 416 -22.89 -13.04 0.10
CA GLU A 416 -22.64 -12.09 1.21
C GLU A 416 -22.11 -10.75 0.69
N ARG A 417 -21.18 -10.75 -0.27
CA ARG A 417 -20.68 -9.52 -0.88
C ARG A 417 -21.76 -8.77 -1.67
N VAL A 418 -22.52 -9.48 -2.47
CA VAL A 418 -23.63 -8.89 -3.25
C VAL A 418 -24.63 -8.22 -2.32
N LEU A 419 -25.10 -8.94 -1.31
CA LEU A 419 -26.08 -8.41 -0.35
C LEU A 419 -25.54 -7.23 0.44
N PHE A 420 -24.29 -7.28 0.87
CA PHE A 420 -23.68 -6.18 1.60
C PHE A 420 -23.67 -4.89 0.78
N GLU A 421 -23.28 -4.93 -0.49
CA GLU A 421 -23.26 -3.75 -1.35
C GLU A 421 -24.66 -3.26 -1.72
N GLN A 422 -25.62 -4.17 -1.91
CA GLN A 422 -27.04 -3.82 -2.09
C GLN A 422 -27.61 -3.11 -0.86
N LEU A 423 -27.34 -3.64 0.34
CA LEU A 423 -27.78 -3.04 1.60
C LEU A 423 -27.09 -1.70 1.86
N GLN A 424 -25.85 -1.56 1.48
CA GLN A 424 -25.13 -0.29 1.60
C GLN A 424 -25.73 0.79 0.68
N ALA A 425 -26.15 0.40 -0.51
CA ALA A 425 -26.83 1.31 -1.44
C ALA A 425 -28.25 1.64 -0.99
N ARG A 426 -28.95 0.72 -0.33
CA ARG A 426 -30.36 0.88 0.05
C ARG A 426 -30.67 0.17 1.37
N TRP A 427 -30.44 0.87 2.49
CA TRP A 427 -30.87 0.41 3.81
C TRP A 427 -32.32 0.83 4.07
N GLN A 428 -33.24 -0.11 4.00
CA GLN A 428 -34.67 0.13 4.19
C GLN A 428 -35.23 -0.67 5.35
N MET A 429 -36.23 -0.08 6.03
CA MET A 429 -36.98 -0.68 7.11
C MET A 429 -38.37 -1.07 6.66
N THR A 430 -38.81 -2.24 7.07
CA THR A 430 -40.17 -2.75 6.82
C THR A 430 -40.93 -2.89 8.15
N ALA A 431 -42.18 -2.47 8.18
CA ALA A 431 -43.04 -2.64 9.34
C ALA A 431 -43.33 -4.11 9.61
N VAL A 432 -43.40 -4.49 10.88
CA VAL A 432 -43.70 -5.87 11.33
C VAL A 432 -44.98 -5.86 12.16
N ASP A 433 -45.94 -6.67 11.74
CA ASP A 433 -47.20 -6.88 12.45
C ASP A 433 -47.49 -8.41 12.50
N PRO A 434 -47.61 -9.04 13.68
CA PRO A 434 -47.49 -8.47 15.02
C PRO A 434 -46.02 -8.05 15.35
N PRO A 435 -45.82 -7.09 16.30
CA PRO A 435 -44.50 -6.66 16.74
C PRO A 435 -43.69 -7.85 17.30
N ILE A 436 -42.37 -7.85 17.01
CA ILE A 436 -41.44 -8.83 17.60
C ILE A 436 -41.08 -8.35 19.01
N VAL A 437 -41.19 -9.25 19.98
CA VAL A 437 -40.89 -8.95 21.39
C VAL A 437 -39.57 -9.54 21.78
N LEU A 438 -38.58 -8.66 22.13
CA LEU A 438 -37.30 -9.08 22.68
C LEU A 438 -37.27 -8.85 24.19
N LYS A 439 -36.52 -9.71 24.91
CA LYS A 439 -36.37 -9.68 26.36
C LYS A 439 -34.93 -9.26 26.74
N ASP A 440 -34.81 -8.65 27.93
CA ASP A 440 -33.52 -8.43 28.60
C ASP A 440 -32.48 -7.68 27.76
N LEU A 441 -32.92 -6.71 26.92
CA LEU A 441 -31.97 -5.84 26.21
C LEU A 441 -31.40 -4.79 27.15
N SER A 442 -30.08 -4.59 27.09
CA SER A 442 -29.42 -3.47 27.78
C SER A 442 -29.77 -2.13 27.10
N GLU A 443 -29.66 -1.02 27.82
CA GLU A 443 -29.87 0.32 27.24
C GLU A 443 -29.01 0.57 26.01
N THR A 444 -27.74 0.14 26.05
CA THR A 444 -26.81 0.25 24.92
C THR A 444 -27.26 -0.57 23.69
N GLN A 445 -27.88 -1.73 23.88
CA GLN A 445 -28.42 -2.51 22.77
C GLN A 445 -29.65 -1.84 22.15
N VAL A 446 -30.51 -1.25 22.99
CA VAL A 446 -31.68 -0.49 22.54
C VAL A 446 -31.27 0.75 21.74
N GLU A 447 -30.28 1.49 22.21
CA GLU A 447 -29.75 2.66 21.50
C GLU A 447 -29.16 2.27 20.13
N ARG A 448 -28.37 1.19 20.08
CA ARG A 448 -27.81 0.68 18.82
C ARG A 448 -28.89 0.27 17.80
N LEU A 449 -29.95 -0.39 18.26
CA LEU A 449 -31.08 -0.73 17.37
C LEU A 449 -31.77 0.51 16.83
N LYS A 450 -31.93 1.56 17.66
CA LYS A 450 -32.47 2.86 17.22
C LYS A 450 -31.55 3.56 16.22
N GLU A 451 -30.25 3.56 16.47
CA GLU A 451 -29.25 4.16 15.57
C GLU A 451 -29.26 3.54 14.17
N VAL A 452 -29.53 2.24 14.06
CA VAL A 452 -29.64 1.57 12.76
C VAL A 452 -31.03 1.67 12.13
N GLY A 453 -31.97 2.40 12.78
CA GLY A 453 -33.31 2.71 12.25
C GLY A 453 -34.41 1.74 12.66
N VAL A 454 -34.17 0.81 13.59
CA VAL A 454 -35.18 -0.11 14.11
C VAL A 454 -36.16 0.64 15.02
N ALA A 455 -37.47 0.56 14.73
CA ALA A 455 -38.51 1.12 15.59
C ALA A 455 -38.73 0.18 16.80
N ILE A 456 -38.18 0.56 17.94
CA ILE A 456 -38.23 -0.19 19.19
C ILE A 456 -38.84 0.67 20.31
N ALA A 457 -39.76 0.10 21.10
CA ALA A 457 -40.42 0.75 22.22
C ALA A 457 -40.57 -0.19 23.42
N PRO A 458 -40.60 0.31 24.66
CA PRO A 458 -40.85 -0.50 25.84
C PRO A 458 -42.26 -1.10 25.76
N PHE A 459 -42.42 -2.39 26.14
CA PHE A 459 -43.66 -3.13 26.07
C PHE A 459 -44.06 -3.76 27.43
N GLY A 460 -43.20 -3.66 28.42
CA GLY A 460 -43.38 -4.21 29.76
C GLY A 460 -42.08 -4.21 30.54
N GLU A 461 -42.08 -4.88 31.67
CA GLU A 461 -40.85 -5.00 32.51
C GLU A 461 -39.85 -5.90 31.76
N ASN A 462 -38.71 -5.33 31.37
CA ASN A 462 -37.65 -5.95 30.56
C ASN A 462 -38.06 -6.45 29.18
N LEU A 463 -39.20 -5.96 28.63
CA LEU A 463 -39.71 -6.33 27.33
C LEU A 463 -39.67 -5.17 26.35
N TRP A 464 -39.26 -5.45 25.12
CA TRP A 464 -39.16 -4.45 24.04
C TRP A 464 -39.89 -4.90 22.80
N ALA A 465 -40.84 -4.10 22.32
CA ALA A 465 -41.58 -4.35 21.09
C ALA A 465 -40.88 -3.69 19.91
N ILE A 466 -40.53 -4.48 18.89
CA ILE A 466 -39.94 -4.04 17.63
C ILE A 466 -41.04 -4.00 16.58
N ARG A 467 -41.20 -2.81 15.95
CA ARG A 467 -42.27 -2.51 14.98
C ARG A 467 -41.77 -2.36 13.55
N SER A 468 -40.45 -2.19 13.37
CA SER A 468 -39.80 -2.21 12.04
C SER A 468 -38.45 -2.89 12.11
N ILE A 469 -38.12 -3.62 11.04
CA ILE A 469 -36.87 -4.37 10.90
C ILE A 469 -36.27 -4.11 9.52
N PRO A 470 -34.98 -4.35 9.30
CA PRO A 470 -34.43 -4.35 7.95
C PRO A 470 -35.21 -5.26 7.00
N GLU A 471 -35.56 -4.72 5.82
CA GLU A 471 -36.38 -5.42 4.82
C GLU A 471 -35.93 -6.87 4.53
N PRO A 472 -34.61 -7.15 4.35
CA PRO A 472 -34.15 -8.51 4.08
C PRO A 472 -34.37 -9.52 5.23
N LEU A 473 -34.67 -9.04 6.43
CA LEU A 473 -34.97 -9.89 7.58
C LEU A 473 -36.45 -10.18 7.72
N SER A 474 -37.33 -9.51 6.96
CA SER A 474 -38.80 -9.58 7.13
C SER A 474 -39.37 -10.97 6.88
N GLY A 475 -38.82 -11.70 5.92
CA GLY A 475 -39.29 -13.06 5.53
C GLY A 475 -38.66 -14.22 6.30
N ARG A 476 -37.86 -13.95 7.35
CA ARG A 476 -37.12 -15.00 8.05
C ARG A 476 -37.82 -15.46 9.34
N ASP A 477 -37.63 -16.73 9.66
CA ASP A 477 -38.17 -17.35 10.88
C ASP A 477 -37.29 -17.01 12.11
N ASP A 478 -36.00 -16.71 11.91
CA ASP A 478 -35.03 -16.41 12.98
C ASP A 478 -34.85 -14.89 13.27
N ARG A 479 -35.90 -14.08 13.00
CA ARG A 479 -35.91 -12.60 13.14
C ARG A 479 -35.47 -12.12 14.51
N GLU A 480 -35.88 -12.78 15.57
CA GLU A 480 -35.51 -12.43 16.96
C GLU A 480 -34.00 -12.55 17.17
N ASN A 481 -33.39 -13.66 16.76
CA ASN A 481 -31.96 -13.88 16.86
C ASN A 481 -31.15 -12.91 15.98
N ALA A 482 -31.67 -12.59 14.80
CA ALA A 482 -31.05 -11.62 13.91
C ALA A 482 -31.03 -10.21 14.53
N LEU A 483 -32.11 -9.81 15.19
CA LEU A 483 -32.20 -8.51 15.88
C LEU A 483 -31.32 -8.44 17.12
N LEU A 484 -31.20 -9.53 17.88
CA LEU A 484 -30.26 -9.64 18.99
C LEU A 484 -28.82 -9.46 18.49
N GLU A 485 -28.46 -10.07 17.38
CA GLU A 485 -27.13 -9.92 16.80
C GLU A 485 -26.87 -8.49 16.28
N LEU A 486 -27.88 -7.86 15.65
CA LEU A 486 -27.81 -6.45 15.27
C LEU A 486 -27.58 -5.54 16.48
N SER A 487 -28.21 -5.84 17.63
CA SER A 487 -28.03 -5.07 18.86
C SER A 487 -26.61 -5.13 19.45
N LEU A 488 -25.85 -6.16 19.09
CA LEU A 488 -24.45 -6.33 19.50
C LEU A 488 -23.48 -5.58 18.55
N GLY A 489 -23.92 -5.18 17.37
CA GLY A 489 -23.12 -4.42 16.41
C GLY A 489 -22.78 -3.02 16.93
N ALA A 490 -21.55 -2.55 16.65
CA ALA A 490 -21.07 -1.26 17.14
C ALA A 490 -21.63 -0.05 16.35
N ASN A 491 -22.09 -0.26 15.10
CA ASN A 491 -22.56 0.80 14.19
C ASN A 491 -23.37 0.22 13.02
N LEU A 492 -23.93 1.12 12.18
CA LEU A 492 -24.72 0.72 10.99
C LEU A 492 -23.94 -0.24 10.07
N GLU A 493 -22.66 -0.02 9.85
CA GLU A 493 -21.84 -0.88 8.98
C GLU A 493 -21.74 -2.32 9.52
N ALA A 494 -21.62 -2.48 10.83
CA ALA A 494 -21.64 -3.80 11.47
C ALA A 494 -23.02 -4.48 11.31
N ALA A 495 -24.09 -3.70 11.39
CA ALA A 495 -25.46 -4.17 11.14
C ALA A 495 -25.65 -4.64 9.69
N LEU A 496 -25.13 -3.88 8.70
CA LEU A 496 -25.16 -4.27 7.28
C LEU A 496 -24.43 -5.61 7.04
N VAL A 497 -23.25 -5.79 7.65
CA VAL A 497 -22.47 -7.03 7.53
C VAL A 497 -23.20 -8.21 8.16
N ALA A 498 -23.74 -8.04 9.37
CA ALA A 498 -24.48 -9.10 10.07
C ALA A 498 -25.73 -9.51 9.28
N THR A 499 -26.48 -8.52 8.73
CA THR A 499 -27.65 -8.77 7.90
C THR A 499 -27.27 -9.51 6.61
N ALA A 500 -26.24 -9.05 5.89
CA ALA A 500 -25.78 -9.70 4.67
C ALA A 500 -25.36 -11.15 4.91
N CYS A 501 -24.59 -11.41 5.97
CA CYS A 501 -24.12 -12.74 6.33
C CYS A 501 -25.29 -13.71 6.66
N ARG A 502 -26.29 -13.23 7.41
CA ARG A 502 -27.46 -14.06 7.76
C ARG A 502 -28.37 -14.34 6.58
N THR A 503 -28.50 -13.40 5.65
CA THR A 503 -29.40 -13.51 4.50
C THR A 503 -28.74 -14.16 3.28
N ALA A 504 -27.43 -14.35 3.30
CA ALA A 504 -26.71 -15.03 2.23
C ALA A 504 -27.12 -16.51 2.12
N ILE A 505 -27.03 -17.04 0.88
CA ILE A 505 -27.21 -18.45 0.58
C ILE A 505 -26.33 -19.27 1.52
N ARG A 506 -26.92 -20.28 2.17
CA ARG A 506 -26.16 -21.15 3.09
C ARG A 506 -25.34 -22.18 2.31
N ASN A 507 -24.20 -22.57 2.86
CA ASN A 507 -23.44 -23.71 2.35
C ASN A 507 -24.28 -25.00 2.51
N GLY A 508 -24.25 -25.84 1.48
CA GLY A 508 -25.12 -27.01 1.40
C GLY A 508 -26.42 -26.75 0.64
N THR A 509 -26.72 -25.51 0.24
CA THR A 509 -27.89 -25.21 -0.60
C THR A 509 -27.59 -25.57 -2.05
N LYS A 510 -28.40 -26.42 -2.66
CA LYS A 510 -28.34 -26.71 -4.09
C LYS A 510 -28.90 -25.54 -4.88
N LEU A 511 -28.17 -25.16 -5.94
CA LEU A 511 -28.55 -24.11 -6.85
C LEU A 511 -28.76 -24.67 -8.26
N GLU A 512 -29.79 -24.20 -8.92
CA GLU A 512 -29.98 -24.44 -10.34
C GLU A 512 -28.98 -23.61 -11.17
N LEU A 513 -28.69 -24.03 -12.40
CA LEU A 513 -27.72 -23.35 -13.26
C LEU A 513 -28.09 -21.87 -13.50
N SER A 514 -29.38 -21.57 -13.62
CA SER A 514 -29.89 -20.20 -13.74
C SER A 514 -29.64 -19.35 -12.50
N GLU A 515 -29.75 -19.93 -11.31
CA GLU A 515 -29.49 -19.24 -10.04
C GLU A 515 -28.00 -18.99 -9.84
N MET A 516 -27.17 -19.97 -10.18
CA MET A 516 -25.72 -19.82 -10.20
C MET A 516 -25.29 -18.67 -11.13
N GLN A 517 -25.82 -18.65 -12.35
CA GLN A 517 -25.52 -17.59 -13.32
C GLN A 517 -26.00 -16.22 -12.84
N ALA A 518 -27.18 -16.15 -12.24
CA ALA A 518 -27.72 -14.91 -11.68
C ALA A 518 -26.81 -14.37 -10.55
N LEU A 519 -26.34 -15.26 -9.66
CA LEU A 519 -25.40 -14.89 -8.61
C LEU A 519 -24.06 -14.41 -9.17
N LEU A 520 -23.48 -15.09 -10.16
CA LEU A 520 -22.24 -14.67 -10.82
C LEU A 520 -22.38 -13.29 -11.45
N ASN A 521 -23.48 -13.04 -12.15
CA ASN A 521 -23.75 -11.75 -12.80
C ASN A 521 -23.88 -10.61 -11.77
N GLN A 522 -24.50 -10.88 -10.62
CA GLN A 522 -24.60 -9.90 -9.53
C GLN A 522 -23.24 -9.66 -8.87
N TRP A 523 -22.50 -10.72 -8.57
CA TRP A 523 -21.20 -10.65 -7.94
C TRP A 523 -20.17 -9.91 -8.80
N GLN A 524 -20.09 -10.17 -10.10
CA GLN A 524 -19.19 -9.45 -11.01
C GLN A 524 -19.46 -7.93 -11.07
N ARG A 525 -20.70 -7.50 -10.79
CA ARG A 525 -21.09 -6.08 -10.74
C ARG A 525 -20.76 -5.39 -9.43
N THR A 526 -20.34 -6.13 -8.42
CA THR A 526 -19.93 -5.52 -7.13
C THR A 526 -18.69 -4.67 -7.28
N GLN A 527 -18.55 -3.64 -6.44
CA GLN A 527 -17.39 -2.76 -6.45
C GLN A 527 -16.11 -3.45 -5.94
N LYS A 528 -16.26 -4.46 -5.08
CA LYS A 528 -15.14 -5.13 -4.41
C LYS A 528 -15.25 -6.66 -4.50
N PRO A 529 -15.24 -7.25 -5.71
CA PRO A 529 -15.61 -8.66 -5.92
C PRO A 529 -14.56 -9.67 -5.42
N ARG A 530 -13.35 -9.24 -5.03
CA ARG A 530 -12.26 -10.16 -4.63
C ARG A 530 -12.47 -10.79 -3.25
N THR A 531 -13.10 -10.06 -2.33
CA THR A 531 -13.27 -10.49 -0.94
C THR A 531 -14.65 -10.14 -0.40
N CYS A 532 -15.14 -10.94 0.56
CA CYS A 532 -16.35 -10.59 1.31
C CYS A 532 -16.12 -9.43 2.29
N PRO A 533 -17.16 -8.90 2.95
CA PRO A 533 -17.02 -7.85 3.96
C PRO A 533 -16.13 -8.19 5.16
N HIS A 534 -15.86 -9.49 5.38
CA HIS A 534 -14.94 -9.98 6.40
C HIS A 534 -13.51 -10.15 5.90
N GLY A 535 -13.25 -9.90 4.60
CA GLY A 535 -11.93 -10.04 3.98
C GLY A 535 -11.56 -11.47 3.56
N ARG A 536 -12.54 -12.40 3.49
CA ARG A 536 -12.30 -13.76 2.98
C ARG A 536 -12.30 -13.75 1.45
N PRO A 537 -11.36 -14.44 0.78
CA PRO A 537 -11.37 -14.55 -0.69
C PRO A 537 -12.65 -15.23 -1.17
N ILE A 538 -13.22 -14.71 -2.26
CA ILE A 538 -14.48 -15.23 -2.84
C ILE A 538 -14.19 -16.28 -3.90
N CYS A 539 -13.11 -16.09 -4.68
CA CYS A 539 -12.86 -16.85 -5.90
C CYS A 539 -11.43 -17.39 -5.93
N LEU A 540 -11.29 -18.64 -6.39
CA LEU A 540 -10.04 -19.24 -6.79
C LEU A 540 -10.03 -19.36 -8.32
N THR A 541 -9.05 -18.76 -8.98
CA THR A 541 -8.92 -18.76 -10.44
C THR A 541 -7.87 -19.77 -10.89
N LEU A 542 -8.21 -20.59 -11.89
CA LEU A 542 -7.30 -21.51 -12.57
C LEU A 542 -7.25 -21.13 -14.06
N LYS A 543 -6.22 -20.37 -14.43
CA LYS A 543 -6.08 -19.90 -15.84
C LYS A 543 -5.77 -21.04 -16.78
N GLU A 544 -6.28 -20.96 -18.03
CA GLU A 544 -6.01 -21.92 -19.09
C GLU A 544 -4.52 -22.09 -19.36
N SER A 545 -3.76 -20.99 -19.36
CA SER A 545 -2.29 -21.03 -19.54
C SER A 545 -1.57 -21.83 -18.45
N SER A 546 -2.08 -21.78 -17.20
CA SER A 546 -1.56 -22.55 -16.07
C SER A 546 -1.92 -24.01 -16.19
N LEU A 547 -3.15 -24.30 -16.60
CA LEU A 547 -3.64 -25.65 -16.85
C LEU A 547 -2.88 -26.30 -18.01
N ALA A 548 -2.70 -25.60 -19.13
CA ALA A 548 -1.94 -26.04 -20.28
C ALA A 548 -0.50 -26.38 -19.91
N LYS A 549 0.17 -25.53 -19.09
CA LYS A 549 1.53 -25.78 -18.60
C LYS A 549 1.59 -26.97 -17.66
N TYR A 550 0.65 -27.10 -16.73
CA TYR A 550 0.57 -28.24 -15.81
C TYR A 550 0.41 -29.56 -16.56
N PHE A 551 -0.51 -29.60 -17.54
CA PHE A 551 -0.77 -30.78 -18.37
C PHE A 551 0.22 -30.93 -19.53
N ARG A 552 1.26 -30.08 -19.60
CA ARG A 552 2.30 -30.07 -20.65
C ARG A 552 1.73 -29.96 -22.07
N ARG A 553 0.57 -29.31 -22.24
CA ARG A 553 -0.03 -29.04 -23.55
C ARG A 553 0.62 -27.82 -24.14
N SER A 554 1.37 -27.96 -25.24
CA SER A 554 1.80 -26.86 -26.07
C SER A 554 0.75 -26.66 -27.18
N TRP A 555 -0.03 -25.59 -27.11
CA TRP A 555 -0.95 -25.22 -28.19
C TRP A 555 -0.14 -24.60 -29.32
N VAL A 556 0.00 -25.35 -30.43
CA VAL A 556 0.36 -24.77 -31.70
C VAL A 556 -0.97 -24.51 -32.44
N ILE A 557 -1.29 -23.24 -32.67
CA ILE A 557 -2.49 -22.85 -33.44
C ILE A 557 -2.48 -23.60 -34.76
N GLY A 558 -3.46 -24.48 -34.96
CA GLY A 558 -3.70 -25.17 -36.23
C GLY A 558 -3.24 -26.63 -36.37
N LYS A 559 -2.72 -27.29 -35.32
CA LYS A 559 -2.44 -28.75 -35.37
C LYS A 559 -2.92 -29.45 -34.11
N SER A 560 -4.07 -30.07 -34.17
CA SER A 560 -4.45 -31.12 -33.20
C SER A 560 -3.58 -32.33 -33.48
N HIS A 561 -2.68 -32.68 -32.55
CA HIS A 561 -2.11 -34.01 -32.58
C HIS A 561 -3.04 -34.91 -31.75
N GLY A 562 -3.92 -35.62 -32.45
CA GLY A 562 -4.48 -36.84 -31.92
C GLY A 562 -3.36 -37.83 -31.71
N VAL A 563 -3.31 -38.47 -30.53
CA VAL A 563 -2.68 -39.76 -30.30
C VAL A 563 -3.60 -40.81 -30.81
#